data_9c0f5d850829c72ab5e68d1c6304a719
#
_entry.id   9c0f5d850829c72ab5e68d1c6304a719
#
_cell.length_a   1.000
_cell.length_b   1.000
_cell.length_c   1.000
_cell.angle_alpha   90.00
_cell.angle_beta   90.00
_cell.angle_gamma   90.00
#
_symmetry.space_group_name_H-M   'P 1'
#
loop_
_entity.id
_entity.type
_entity.pdbx_description
1 polymer ?
#
loop_
_entity_poly.entity_id
_entity_poly.type
_entity_poly.pdbx_seq_one_letter_code
_entity_poly.pdbx_strand_id
1 'polypeptide(L)'
;MTIPVVAAQGATPACTVEYSVTSQWDTGFQGSVTITNNSAAVSSWSLAFDFAGGQKVTQGWNAKWSQSGTTVTAANESWNGALGTGASVSAGFLGSRSGTNAVPTSFKLNGTTCNVDSQPPTDPTDPTDPPDPGDGTAPALHVSGNKLVDAGGATRRLLGVNRSGGEFMCVQGYGIWDGPVDDAAIKAIADWKANTVRIPLNEECWLGLSNIKPEYGGANYIAAVKDLVARVEAHGMTPVVELHWSYGQYTGNSAGCSDAHATCQKPMPDMQYTPSFWSSVASTFKDDQAVAFDLFNEPYPDRATSTTTQAWQCWRDGGTCPGISYEVAGMQDLVDSIRGTGAKNLILAGGLAYSNDLSQWLTYKPADPTGNLAAAYHVYNFNTCASESCWNSTLAPVAAQIPLVAGEIGENTCSHAFVDQVIKWFDDRNLSYLGWTWNTWDCSSGPSLISNYDGTPTSYGIGLRDHLRALNG
;
A
#
# COMPACT_ATOMS: atom_id res chain seq x y z
N MET A 1 -9.44 58.97 7.89
CA MET A 1 -10.49 58.21 7.18
C MET A 1 -9.75 57.20 6.29
N THR A 2 -9.49 56.01 6.76
CA THR A 2 -8.76 54.94 6.05
C THR A 2 -9.80 54.06 5.35
N ILE A 3 -9.76 54.04 4.03
CA ILE A 3 -10.61 53.18 3.20
C ILE A 3 -10.01 51.77 3.25
N PRO A 4 -10.78 50.73 3.59
CA PRO A 4 -10.25 49.35 3.54
C PRO A 4 -10.13 48.94 2.06
N VAL A 5 -8.93 48.47 1.69
CA VAL A 5 -8.70 47.81 0.39
C VAL A 5 -9.32 46.43 0.50
N VAL A 6 -10.44 46.21 -0.21
CA VAL A 6 -11.01 44.89 -0.41
C VAL A 6 -10.14 44.19 -1.45
N ALA A 7 -9.41 43.12 -1.02
CA ALA A 7 -8.72 42.25 -1.93
C ALA A 7 -9.73 41.59 -2.86
N ALA A 8 -9.58 41.78 -4.18
CA ALA A 8 -10.39 41.09 -5.18
C ALA A 8 -10.13 39.58 -5.05
N GLN A 9 -11.14 38.79 -4.71
CA GLN A 9 -11.11 37.34 -4.84
C GLN A 9 -10.97 37.03 -6.34
N GLY A 10 -9.88 36.38 -6.72
CA GLY A 10 -9.66 35.88 -8.07
C GLY A 10 -10.82 34.96 -8.47
N ALA A 11 -11.34 35.13 -9.71
CA ALA A 11 -12.39 34.27 -10.23
C ALA A 11 -11.90 32.84 -10.29
N THR A 12 -12.72 31.88 -9.82
CA THR A 12 -12.43 30.45 -9.93
C THR A 12 -12.19 30.10 -11.41
N PRO A 13 -11.07 29.44 -11.76
CA PRO A 13 -10.78 29.09 -13.15
C PRO A 13 -11.83 28.10 -13.67
N ALA A 14 -12.14 28.20 -14.98
CA ALA A 14 -13.15 27.34 -15.59
C ALA A 14 -12.81 25.85 -15.58
N CYS A 15 -11.53 25.50 -15.48
CA CYS A 15 -11.01 24.14 -15.34
C CYS A 15 -9.64 24.16 -14.68
N THR A 16 -9.28 23.04 -14.07
CA THR A 16 -7.94 22.77 -13.54
C THR A 16 -7.39 21.51 -14.20
N VAL A 17 -6.10 21.48 -14.53
CA VAL A 17 -5.42 20.30 -15.05
C VAL A 17 -4.20 20.01 -14.20
N GLU A 18 -4.14 18.82 -13.68
CA GLU A 18 -2.95 18.23 -13.08
C GLU A 18 -2.26 17.35 -14.13
N TYR A 19 -0.99 17.61 -14.41
CA TYR A 19 -0.17 16.81 -15.30
C TYR A 19 1.03 16.28 -14.53
N SER A 20 1.24 14.96 -14.60
CA SER A 20 2.38 14.31 -13.97
C SER A 20 3.12 13.38 -14.94
N VAL A 21 4.43 13.28 -14.78
CA VAL A 21 5.26 12.21 -15.36
C VAL A 21 5.38 11.13 -14.30
N THR A 22 4.58 10.08 -14.42
CA THR A 22 4.48 9.00 -13.42
C THR A 22 5.63 7.99 -13.50
N SER A 23 6.32 7.92 -14.65
CA SER A 23 7.51 7.09 -14.85
C SER A 23 8.31 7.62 -16.04
N GLN A 24 9.64 7.49 -15.99
CA GLN A 24 10.53 7.92 -17.06
C GLN A 24 11.73 6.99 -17.22
N TRP A 25 12.15 6.73 -18.47
CA TRP A 25 13.33 5.96 -18.86
C TRP A 25 14.08 6.67 -20.01
N ASP A 26 15.19 6.15 -20.45
CA ASP A 26 16.09 6.82 -21.39
C ASP A 26 15.42 7.39 -22.65
N THR A 27 14.50 6.62 -23.25
CA THR A 27 13.86 6.97 -24.53
C THR A 27 12.37 7.21 -24.42
N GLY A 28 11.77 7.13 -23.21
CA GLY A 28 10.33 7.24 -23.03
C GLY A 28 9.91 7.69 -21.64
N PHE A 29 8.61 7.85 -21.49
CA PHE A 29 7.97 8.24 -20.22
C PHE A 29 6.51 7.83 -20.19
N GLN A 30 5.93 7.77 -19.01
CA GLN A 30 4.51 7.67 -18.80
C GLN A 30 3.99 9.01 -18.27
N GLY A 31 2.95 9.54 -18.93
CA GLY A 31 2.27 10.77 -18.51
C GLY A 31 0.85 10.47 -18.05
N SER A 32 0.40 11.22 -17.07
CA SER A 32 -0.99 11.23 -16.57
C SER A 32 -1.53 12.66 -16.58
N VAL A 33 -2.81 12.79 -16.91
CA VAL A 33 -3.54 14.06 -16.80
C VAL A 33 -4.83 13.82 -16.04
N THR A 34 -5.11 14.66 -15.04
CA THR A 34 -6.41 14.75 -14.37
C THR A 34 -7.03 16.09 -14.67
N ILE A 35 -8.24 16.07 -15.21
CA ILE A 35 -8.99 17.26 -15.65
C ILE A 35 -10.14 17.46 -14.68
N THR A 36 -10.23 18.63 -14.03
CA THR A 36 -11.38 19.02 -13.20
C THR A 36 -12.16 20.14 -13.90
N ASN A 37 -13.43 19.91 -14.12
CA ASN A 37 -14.34 20.91 -14.71
C ASN A 37 -14.95 21.80 -13.62
N ASN A 38 -14.50 23.04 -13.50
CA ASN A 38 -15.03 24.02 -12.54
C ASN A 38 -16.16 24.88 -13.12
N SER A 39 -16.55 24.65 -14.37
CA SER A 39 -17.61 25.36 -15.09
C SER A 39 -18.89 24.52 -15.21
N ALA A 40 -19.83 24.94 -16.06
CA ALA A 40 -21.06 24.19 -16.32
C ALA A 40 -20.75 22.78 -16.84
N ALA A 41 -21.61 21.80 -16.50
CA ALA A 41 -21.49 20.43 -16.94
C ALA A 41 -21.40 20.30 -18.46
N VAL A 42 -20.53 19.45 -18.97
CA VAL A 42 -20.36 19.13 -20.38
C VAL A 42 -20.70 17.67 -20.66
N SER A 43 -21.17 17.36 -21.84
CA SER A 43 -21.46 15.98 -22.30
C SER A 43 -20.27 15.34 -23.03
N SER A 44 -19.26 16.14 -23.37
CA SER A 44 -18.01 15.67 -23.98
C SER A 44 -16.88 16.61 -23.63
N TRP A 45 -15.66 16.09 -23.58
CA TRP A 45 -14.47 16.86 -23.31
C TRP A 45 -13.35 16.57 -24.30
N SER A 46 -12.53 17.59 -24.54
CA SER A 46 -11.29 17.49 -25.30
C SER A 46 -10.24 18.38 -24.64
N LEU A 47 -9.14 17.77 -24.18
CA LEU A 47 -7.98 18.45 -23.61
C LEU A 47 -6.92 18.62 -24.70
N ALA A 48 -6.38 19.82 -24.86
CA ALA A 48 -5.25 20.09 -25.74
C ALA A 48 -4.10 20.71 -24.96
N PHE A 49 -2.85 20.29 -25.26
CA PHE A 49 -1.61 20.86 -24.71
C PHE A 49 -0.45 20.67 -25.68
N ASP A 50 0.63 21.42 -25.52
CA ASP A 50 1.82 21.33 -26.36
C ASP A 50 3.01 20.76 -25.60
N PHE A 51 3.69 19.78 -26.17
CA PHE A 51 5.02 19.39 -25.71
C PHE A 51 6.08 20.42 -26.08
N ALA A 52 6.97 20.73 -25.13
CA ALA A 52 8.05 21.72 -25.36
C ALA A 52 9.26 21.16 -26.13
N GLY A 53 9.33 19.84 -26.31
CA GLY A 53 10.48 19.16 -26.95
C GLY A 53 10.08 18.14 -27.99
N GLY A 54 10.92 17.12 -28.18
CA GLY A 54 10.71 16.04 -29.13
C GLY A 54 9.81 14.90 -28.64
N GLN A 55 8.98 15.15 -27.61
CA GLN A 55 8.09 14.16 -27.03
C GLN A 55 6.99 13.75 -28.00
N LYS A 56 6.61 12.46 -27.98
CA LYS A 56 5.49 11.92 -28.78
C LYS A 56 4.69 10.92 -27.98
N VAL A 57 3.36 11.04 -28.02
CA VAL A 57 2.46 10.01 -27.51
C VAL A 57 2.57 8.77 -28.40
N THR A 58 2.83 7.63 -27.78
CA THR A 58 2.99 6.34 -28.48
C THR A 58 1.81 5.41 -28.23
N GLN A 59 1.19 5.49 -27.05
CA GLN A 59 0.01 4.74 -26.64
C GLN A 59 -0.73 5.54 -25.58
N GLY A 60 -2.06 5.41 -25.47
CA GLY A 60 -2.82 6.07 -24.41
C GLY A 60 -4.04 5.27 -24.00
N TRP A 61 -4.60 5.60 -22.84
CA TRP A 61 -5.78 4.97 -22.24
C TRP A 61 -6.69 6.01 -21.62
N ASN A 62 -7.95 5.66 -21.45
CA ASN A 62 -9.03 6.50 -20.91
C ASN A 62 -9.34 7.76 -21.74
N ALA A 63 -8.72 7.94 -22.91
CA ALA A 63 -9.00 8.97 -23.89
C ALA A 63 -8.57 8.53 -25.28
N LYS A 64 -9.11 9.17 -26.31
CA LYS A 64 -8.66 9.09 -27.70
C LYS A 64 -7.52 10.07 -27.88
N TRP A 65 -6.30 9.57 -27.92
CA TRP A 65 -5.11 10.38 -28.04
C TRP A 65 -4.73 10.62 -29.50
N SER A 66 -4.35 11.83 -29.81
CA SER A 66 -3.79 12.19 -31.09
C SER A 66 -2.72 13.27 -30.94
N GLN A 67 -1.76 13.35 -31.85
CA GLN A 67 -0.71 14.37 -31.83
C GLN A 67 -0.43 14.88 -33.24
N SER A 68 -0.34 16.21 -33.38
CA SER A 68 0.09 16.88 -34.62
C SER A 68 1.20 17.88 -34.29
N GLY A 69 2.41 17.61 -34.74
CA GLY A 69 3.58 18.39 -34.35
C GLY A 69 3.86 18.26 -32.85
N THR A 70 3.83 19.38 -32.15
CA THR A 70 3.95 19.43 -30.68
C THR A 70 2.60 19.33 -29.96
N THR A 71 1.50 19.62 -30.63
CA THR A 71 0.16 19.65 -30.02
C THR A 71 -0.40 18.26 -29.84
N VAL A 72 -0.68 17.91 -28.59
CA VAL A 72 -1.36 16.68 -28.16
C VAL A 72 -2.83 17.00 -27.88
N THR A 73 -3.71 16.10 -28.29
CA THR A 73 -5.15 16.17 -27.97
C THR A 73 -5.59 14.84 -27.37
N ALA A 74 -6.23 14.91 -26.21
CA ALA A 74 -6.94 13.81 -25.56
C ALA A 74 -8.44 14.10 -25.59
N ALA A 75 -9.23 13.31 -26.29
CA ALA A 75 -10.68 13.43 -26.33
C ALA A 75 -11.33 12.27 -25.56
N ASN A 76 -12.49 12.51 -24.96
CA ASN A 76 -13.19 11.49 -24.19
C ASN A 76 -13.51 10.22 -24.99
N GLU A 77 -13.59 9.12 -24.29
CA GLU A 77 -14.18 7.87 -24.77
C GLU A 77 -15.71 7.94 -24.66
N SER A 78 -16.40 6.97 -25.28
CA SER A 78 -17.86 6.94 -25.30
C SER A 78 -18.50 6.82 -23.90
N TRP A 79 -17.76 6.38 -22.92
CA TRP A 79 -18.23 6.10 -21.57
C TRP A 79 -17.86 7.17 -20.52
N ASN A 80 -16.89 8.07 -20.79
CA ASN A 80 -16.42 9.06 -19.85
C ASN A 80 -16.58 10.53 -20.34
N GLY A 81 -17.46 10.78 -21.30
CA GLY A 81 -17.64 12.11 -21.89
C GLY A 81 -18.37 13.11 -21.00
N ALA A 82 -19.28 12.64 -20.14
CA ALA A 82 -20.04 13.50 -19.25
C ALA A 82 -19.17 13.94 -18.06
N LEU A 83 -18.96 15.28 -17.92
CA LEU A 83 -18.15 15.85 -16.85
C LEU A 83 -18.94 16.98 -16.18
N GLY A 84 -19.50 16.68 -15.00
CA GLY A 84 -20.27 17.64 -14.20
C GLY A 84 -19.41 18.78 -13.66
N THR A 85 -20.05 19.81 -13.09
CA THR A 85 -19.35 20.88 -12.37
C THR A 85 -18.66 20.30 -11.12
N GLY A 86 -17.37 20.56 -10.97
CA GLY A 86 -16.53 20.00 -9.88
C GLY A 86 -16.10 18.55 -10.09
N ALA A 87 -16.57 17.88 -11.15
CA ALA A 87 -16.18 16.51 -11.45
C ALA A 87 -14.81 16.45 -12.17
N SER A 88 -14.09 15.35 -11.94
CA SER A 88 -12.78 15.10 -12.53
C SER A 88 -12.78 13.84 -13.39
N VAL A 89 -11.88 13.79 -14.36
CA VAL A 89 -11.59 12.62 -15.20
C VAL A 89 -10.07 12.50 -15.39
N SER A 90 -9.55 11.29 -15.28
CA SER A 90 -8.13 11.01 -15.48
C SER A 90 -7.90 10.18 -16.74
N ALA A 91 -6.83 10.52 -17.48
CA ALA A 91 -6.38 9.81 -18.66
C ALA A 91 -4.84 9.72 -18.66
N GLY A 92 -4.30 8.67 -19.25
CA GLY A 92 -2.85 8.46 -19.25
C GLY A 92 -2.31 8.05 -20.62
N PHE A 93 -0.99 8.14 -20.78
CA PHE A 93 -0.33 7.77 -22.02
C PHE A 93 1.13 7.36 -21.81
N LEU A 94 1.63 6.55 -22.70
CA LEU A 94 3.06 6.34 -22.90
C LEU A 94 3.57 7.32 -23.96
N GLY A 95 4.72 7.92 -23.70
CA GLY A 95 5.39 8.81 -24.64
C GLY A 95 6.83 8.40 -24.91
N SER A 96 7.32 8.70 -26.12
CA SER A 96 8.74 8.68 -26.43
C SER A 96 9.33 10.08 -26.27
N ARG A 97 10.63 10.16 -25.91
CA ARG A 97 11.37 11.42 -25.82
C ARG A 97 12.77 11.32 -26.42
N SER A 98 13.25 12.45 -26.89
CA SER A 98 14.66 12.65 -27.23
C SER A 98 15.13 13.92 -26.49
N GLY A 99 15.98 13.78 -25.48
CA GLY A 99 16.41 14.88 -24.62
C GLY A 99 15.49 15.10 -23.40
N THR A 100 15.38 16.35 -22.95
CA THR A 100 14.64 16.73 -21.74
C THR A 100 13.15 16.44 -21.87
N ASN A 101 12.54 15.88 -20.84
CA ASN A 101 11.10 15.65 -20.76
C ASN A 101 10.42 16.82 -20.03
N ALA A 102 10.34 17.96 -20.67
CA ALA A 102 9.74 19.15 -20.08
C ALA A 102 8.21 18.99 -19.95
N VAL A 103 7.68 19.37 -18.78
CA VAL A 103 6.23 19.35 -18.50
C VAL A 103 5.53 20.43 -19.32
N PRO A 104 4.37 20.15 -19.94
CA PRO A 104 3.54 21.17 -20.58
C PRO A 104 3.06 22.22 -19.57
N THR A 105 3.11 23.49 -19.99
CA THR A 105 2.77 24.63 -19.10
C THR A 105 1.41 25.25 -19.40
N SER A 106 0.69 24.78 -20.42
CA SER A 106 -0.62 25.32 -20.81
C SER A 106 -1.53 24.21 -21.31
N PHE A 107 -2.74 24.19 -20.78
CA PHE A 107 -3.77 23.20 -21.13
C PHE A 107 -5.07 23.91 -21.48
N LYS A 108 -5.82 23.36 -22.43
CA LYS A 108 -7.13 23.88 -22.85
C LYS A 108 -8.17 22.77 -22.83
N LEU A 109 -9.19 22.92 -22.00
CA LEU A 109 -10.38 22.05 -22.00
C LEU A 109 -11.46 22.66 -22.90
N ASN A 110 -11.87 21.97 -23.95
CA ASN A 110 -12.82 22.45 -24.94
C ASN A 110 -12.50 23.88 -25.46
N GLY A 111 -11.19 24.17 -25.62
CA GLY A 111 -10.72 25.49 -26.09
C GLY A 111 -10.53 26.53 -24.97
N THR A 112 -11.03 26.33 -23.77
CA THR A 112 -10.86 27.22 -22.62
C THR A 112 -9.58 26.90 -21.87
N THR A 113 -8.74 27.90 -21.60
CA THR A 113 -7.49 27.72 -20.84
C THR A 113 -7.79 27.33 -19.39
N CYS A 114 -7.18 26.26 -18.92
CA CYS A 114 -7.26 25.78 -17.56
C CYS A 114 -6.11 26.32 -16.70
N ASN A 115 -6.32 26.42 -15.40
CA ASN A 115 -5.19 26.53 -14.48
C ASN A 115 -4.44 25.20 -14.45
N VAL A 116 -3.13 25.31 -14.38
CA VAL A 116 -2.24 24.16 -14.27
C VAL A 116 -1.84 24.04 -12.81
N ASP A 117 -2.25 22.95 -12.18
CA ASP A 117 -1.64 22.52 -10.93
C ASP A 117 -0.41 21.66 -11.33
N SER A 118 0.67 22.34 -11.64
CA SER A 118 1.92 21.68 -12.02
C SER A 118 2.83 21.62 -10.80
N GLN A 119 2.99 20.43 -10.27
CA GLN A 119 4.14 20.17 -9.43
C GLN A 119 5.37 20.03 -10.35
N PRO A 120 6.46 20.82 -10.15
CA PRO A 120 7.67 20.72 -10.94
C PRO A 120 8.28 19.31 -10.81
N PRO A 121 8.94 18.77 -11.85
CA PRO A 121 9.73 17.57 -11.69
C PRO A 121 10.84 17.86 -10.66
N THR A 122 10.89 17.09 -9.58
CA THR A 122 12.02 17.10 -8.66
C THR A 122 13.24 16.56 -9.39
N ASP A 123 14.17 17.45 -9.74
CA ASP A 123 15.53 17.11 -10.15
C ASP A 123 16.22 16.44 -8.94
N PRO A 124 16.98 15.35 -9.09
CA PRO A 124 17.72 14.77 -7.98
C PRO A 124 18.82 15.74 -7.57
N THR A 125 18.56 16.57 -6.57
CA THR A 125 19.55 17.46 -5.96
C THR A 125 20.12 16.82 -4.70
N ASP A 126 21.42 16.75 -4.71
CA ASP A 126 22.42 16.74 -3.64
C ASP A 126 21.98 16.39 -2.20
N PRO A 127 22.57 15.36 -1.55
CA PRO A 127 22.16 14.86 -0.23
C PRO A 127 22.78 15.70 0.90
N THR A 128 22.33 16.93 1.15
CA THR A 128 22.86 17.75 2.26
C THR A 128 21.84 18.50 3.10
N ASP A 129 20.54 18.31 2.93
CA ASP A 129 19.58 18.86 3.89
C ASP A 129 18.56 17.80 4.36
N PRO A 130 18.36 17.61 5.68
CA PRO A 130 17.30 16.74 6.18
C PRO A 130 15.94 17.39 5.88
N PRO A 131 14.93 16.62 5.39
CA PRO A 131 13.60 17.16 5.12
C PRO A 131 12.94 17.64 6.42
N ASP A 132 12.33 18.81 6.33
CA ASP A 132 11.51 19.43 7.38
C ASP A 132 10.31 18.50 7.70
N PRO A 133 10.02 18.18 8.98
CA PRO A 133 8.89 17.33 9.35
C PRO A 133 7.56 18.08 9.21
N GLY A 134 7.11 18.32 7.98
CA GLY A 134 5.88 19.07 7.71
C GLY A 134 5.47 19.14 6.24
N ASP A 135 6.21 18.54 5.32
CA ASP A 135 5.93 18.64 3.86
C ASP A 135 4.95 17.58 3.30
N GLY A 136 4.40 16.71 4.16
CA GLY A 136 3.39 15.73 3.76
C GLY A 136 3.93 14.49 3.04
N THR A 137 5.24 14.27 3.03
CA THR A 137 5.83 13.04 2.47
C THR A 137 5.98 11.96 3.55
N ALA A 138 5.72 10.70 3.18
CA ALA A 138 5.95 9.56 4.06
C ALA A 138 7.45 9.42 4.40
N PRO A 139 7.83 9.20 5.68
CA PRO A 139 9.23 9.15 6.04
C PRO A 139 9.89 7.84 5.61
N ALA A 140 11.11 7.92 5.09
CA ALA A 140 11.97 6.76 4.96
C ALA A 140 12.26 6.15 6.35
N LEU A 141 12.10 4.83 6.50
CA LEU A 141 12.19 4.15 7.78
C LEU A 141 13.37 3.16 7.84
N HIS A 142 14.02 3.12 9.00
CA HIS A 142 15.02 2.09 9.28
C HIS A 142 15.02 1.66 10.75
N VAL A 143 15.59 0.49 11.01
CA VAL A 143 15.69 -0.08 12.35
C VAL A 143 16.90 0.51 13.08
N SER A 144 16.67 0.97 14.30
CA SER A 144 17.74 1.40 15.24
C SER A 144 17.48 0.77 16.60
N GLY A 145 18.22 -0.29 16.92
CA GLY A 145 17.97 -1.11 18.09
C GLY A 145 16.58 -1.75 18.03
N ASN A 146 15.74 -1.47 19.01
CA ASN A 146 14.36 -1.95 19.06
C ASN A 146 13.33 -0.91 18.58
N LYS A 147 13.74 0.07 17.79
CA LYS A 147 12.88 1.15 17.30
C LYS A 147 12.93 1.27 15.81
N LEU A 148 11.83 1.73 15.22
CA LEU A 148 11.81 2.31 13.90
C LEU A 148 12.16 3.79 14.03
N VAL A 149 13.04 4.28 13.14
CA VAL A 149 13.43 5.69 13.11
C VAL A 149 13.39 6.20 11.65
N ASP A 150 13.16 7.49 11.49
CA ASP A 150 13.28 8.16 10.20
C ASP A 150 14.74 8.55 9.90
N ALA A 151 14.97 9.16 8.73
CA ALA A 151 16.29 9.61 8.29
C ALA A 151 16.94 10.63 9.27
N GLY A 152 16.13 11.39 10.01
CA GLY A 152 16.59 12.32 11.05
C GLY A 152 16.88 11.65 12.39
N GLY A 153 16.65 10.34 12.54
CA GLY A 153 16.83 9.59 13.78
C GLY A 153 15.66 9.72 14.77
N ALA A 154 14.57 10.38 14.38
CA ALA A 154 13.38 10.47 15.23
C ALA A 154 12.64 9.12 15.25
N THR A 155 12.24 8.67 16.45
CA THR A 155 11.45 7.45 16.60
C THR A 155 10.09 7.61 15.91
N ARG A 156 9.74 6.62 15.10
CA ARG A 156 8.46 6.54 14.39
C ARG A 156 7.69 5.29 14.84
N ARG A 157 6.38 5.42 14.88
CA ARG A 157 5.45 4.31 15.10
C ARG A 157 4.58 4.18 13.87
N LEU A 158 4.30 2.95 13.46
CA LEU A 158 3.32 2.65 12.42
C LEU A 158 1.95 2.51 13.09
N LEU A 159 1.08 3.50 12.91
CA LEU A 159 -0.24 3.57 13.53
C LEU A 159 -1.27 3.79 12.41
N GLY A 160 -2.14 2.81 12.18
CA GLY A 160 -3.04 2.95 11.05
C GLY A 160 -3.98 1.77 10.82
N VAL A 161 -4.19 1.45 9.56
CA VAL A 161 -5.20 0.49 9.13
C VAL A 161 -4.68 -0.44 8.04
N ASN A 162 -5.36 -1.58 7.87
CA ASN A 162 -5.25 -2.44 6.69
C ASN A 162 -6.29 -2.00 5.66
N ARG A 163 -5.91 -1.83 4.39
CA ARG A 163 -6.83 -1.59 3.26
C ARG A 163 -6.97 -2.87 2.44
N SER A 164 -7.88 -3.73 2.88
CA SER A 164 -8.17 -5.01 2.21
C SER A 164 -8.79 -4.84 0.82
N GLY A 165 -8.75 -5.89 0.01
CA GLY A 165 -9.32 -5.96 -1.33
C GLY A 165 -8.34 -6.41 -2.39
N GLY A 166 -7.09 -5.97 -2.34
CA GLY A 166 -6.05 -6.36 -3.29
C GLY A 166 -5.73 -7.86 -3.26
N GLU A 167 -5.86 -8.48 -2.10
CA GLU A 167 -5.56 -9.89 -1.89
C GLU A 167 -6.56 -10.85 -2.57
N PHE A 168 -7.82 -10.43 -2.79
CA PHE A 168 -8.85 -11.34 -3.30
C PHE A 168 -9.57 -10.90 -4.58
N MET A 169 -9.80 -9.60 -4.80
CA MET A 169 -10.64 -9.12 -5.89
C MET A 169 -10.16 -9.60 -7.27
N CYS A 170 -8.87 -9.52 -7.52
CA CYS A 170 -8.27 -9.89 -8.79
C CYS A 170 -8.36 -11.41 -9.04
N VAL A 171 -7.94 -12.23 -8.08
CA VAL A 171 -7.95 -13.70 -8.23
C VAL A 171 -9.38 -14.24 -8.37
N GLN A 172 -10.35 -13.57 -7.78
CA GLN A 172 -11.78 -13.88 -7.93
C GLN A 172 -12.40 -13.30 -9.22
N GLY A 173 -11.66 -12.44 -9.95
CA GLY A 173 -12.09 -11.88 -11.22
C GLY A 173 -13.13 -10.77 -11.15
N TYR A 174 -13.20 -10.04 -10.05
CA TYR A 174 -14.17 -8.95 -9.81
C TYR A 174 -13.57 -7.55 -9.96
N GLY A 175 -12.26 -7.40 -10.08
CA GLY A 175 -11.56 -6.13 -10.15
C GLY A 175 -10.17 -6.22 -9.54
N ILE A 176 -9.55 -5.09 -9.20
CA ILE A 176 -8.28 -5.05 -8.47
C ILE A 176 -8.52 -4.73 -7.00
N TRP A 177 -9.42 -3.81 -6.70
CA TRP A 177 -9.73 -3.34 -5.36
C TRP A 177 -11.18 -3.59 -4.99
N ASP A 178 -11.44 -3.85 -3.71
CA ASP A 178 -12.77 -3.87 -3.12
C ASP A 178 -13.11 -2.46 -2.61
N GLY A 179 -13.86 -1.71 -3.41
CA GLY A 179 -14.20 -0.32 -3.13
C GLY A 179 -13.15 0.71 -3.59
N PRO A 180 -13.40 2.01 -3.32
CA PRO A 180 -12.57 3.10 -3.83
C PRO A 180 -11.20 3.17 -3.16
N VAL A 181 -10.20 3.53 -3.95
CA VAL A 181 -8.81 3.82 -3.54
C VAL A 181 -8.33 5.16 -4.12
N ASP A 182 -9.27 6.03 -4.51
CA ASP A 182 -8.99 7.38 -4.97
C ASP A 182 -8.48 8.28 -3.82
N ASP A 183 -8.12 9.49 -4.15
CA ASP A 183 -7.56 10.45 -3.20
C ASP A 183 -8.53 10.73 -2.03
N ALA A 184 -9.82 10.83 -2.30
CA ALA A 184 -10.84 11.08 -1.27
C ALA A 184 -10.94 9.92 -0.26
N ALA A 185 -10.85 8.67 -0.75
CA ALA A 185 -10.86 7.48 0.11
C ALA A 185 -9.59 7.38 0.96
N ILE A 186 -8.42 7.70 0.40
CA ILE A 186 -7.15 7.69 1.16
C ILE A 186 -7.09 8.86 2.14
N LYS A 187 -7.59 10.04 1.74
CA LYS A 187 -7.75 11.17 2.66
C LYS A 187 -8.62 10.83 3.87
N ALA A 188 -9.67 10.06 3.70
CA ALA A 188 -10.54 9.64 4.80
C ALA A 188 -9.77 8.80 5.86
N ILE A 189 -8.78 8.00 5.44
CA ILE A 189 -7.85 7.30 6.35
C ILE A 189 -6.97 8.32 7.08
N ALA A 190 -6.37 9.27 6.37
CA ALA A 190 -5.55 10.33 6.96
C ALA A 190 -6.35 11.22 7.93
N ASP A 191 -7.63 11.45 7.68
CA ASP A 191 -8.54 12.21 8.58
C ASP A 191 -8.79 11.49 9.93
N TRP A 192 -8.55 10.17 10.01
CA TRP A 192 -8.49 9.44 11.27
C TRP A 192 -7.17 9.65 12.02
N LYS A 193 -6.21 10.38 11.42
CA LYS A 193 -4.85 10.56 11.91
C LYS A 193 -4.02 9.27 11.89
N ALA A 194 -4.37 8.35 11.02
CA ALA A 194 -3.50 7.25 10.66
C ALA A 194 -2.23 7.78 9.95
N ASN A 195 -1.10 7.15 10.22
CA ASN A 195 0.16 7.43 9.52
C ASN A 195 0.68 6.23 8.71
N THR A 196 -0.11 5.17 8.61
CA THR A 196 0.30 3.92 7.94
C THR A 196 -0.92 3.24 7.33
N VAL A 197 -0.74 2.71 6.11
CA VAL A 197 -1.71 1.83 5.43
C VAL A 197 -1.01 0.54 5.01
N ARG A 198 -1.45 -0.60 5.56
CA ARG A 198 -1.03 -1.93 5.09
C ARG A 198 -1.92 -2.33 3.92
N ILE A 199 -1.28 -2.77 2.83
CA ILE A 199 -1.90 -3.06 1.53
C ILE A 199 -1.70 -4.53 1.22
N PRO A 200 -2.70 -5.39 1.49
CA PRO A 200 -2.65 -6.81 1.16
C PRO A 200 -2.61 -7.04 -0.35
N LEU A 201 -1.65 -7.87 -0.80
CA LEU A 201 -1.45 -8.22 -2.19
C LEU A 201 -1.65 -9.72 -2.42
N ASN A 202 -1.89 -10.05 -3.69
CA ASN A 202 -2.03 -11.41 -4.19
C ASN A 202 -0.89 -11.74 -5.14
N GLU A 203 -0.20 -12.85 -4.90
CA GLU A 203 0.95 -13.29 -5.67
C GLU A 203 0.65 -13.52 -7.14
N GLU A 204 -0.42 -14.27 -7.43
CA GLU A 204 -0.79 -14.61 -8.79
C GLU A 204 -1.25 -13.38 -9.57
N CYS A 205 -1.94 -12.46 -8.90
CA CYS A 205 -2.37 -11.19 -9.48
C CYS A 205 -1.18 -10.31 -9.84
N TRP A 206 -0.19 -10.19 -8.95
CA TRP A 206 1.03 -9.42 -9.22
C TRP A 206 1.82 -10.00 -10.39
N LEU A 207 2.00 -11.33 -10.40
CA LEU A 207 2.75 -12.01 -11.45
C LEU A 207 1.96 -12.15 -12.77
N GLY A 208 0.65 -11.95 -12.76
CA GLY A 208 -0.22 -12.07 -13.94
C GLY A 208 -0.26 -13.51 -14.47
N LEU A 209 -0.41 -14.50 -13.57
CA LEU A 209 -0.43 -15.90 -13.97
C LEU A 209 -1.65 -16.23 -14.84
N SER A 210 -1.60 -17.37 -15.53
CA SER A 210 -2.56 -17.72 -16.59
C SER A 210 -4.02 -17.88 -16.12
N ASN A 211 -4.26 -18.09 -14.83
CA ASN A 211 -5.59 -18.14 -14.21
C ASN A 211 -6.15 -16.75 -13.92
N ILE A 212 -5.34 -15.70 -14.02
CA ILE A 212 -5.74 -14.32 -13.72
C ILE A 212 -6.24 -13.66 -15.01
N LYS A 213 -7.36 -12.94 -14.91
CA LYS A 213 -7.84 -12.11 -16.01
C LYS A 213 -6.84 -11.03 -16.35
N PRO A 214 -6.40 -10.88 -17.61
CA PRO A 214 -5.37 -9.90 -18.00
C PRO A 214 -5.69 -8.46 -17.59
N GLU A 215 -6.97 -8.09 -17.56
CA GLU A 215 -7.42 -6.75 -17.17
C GLU A 215 -7.20 -6.43 -15.67
N TYR A 216 -7.01 -7.46 -14.82
CA TYR A 216 -6.85 -7.30 -13.37
C TYR A 216 -5.49 -7.72 -12.85
N GLY A 217 -4.66 -8.41 -13.66
CA GLY A 217 -3.37 -8.96 -13.24
C GLY A 217 -2.17 -8.38 -13.97
N GLY A 218 -0.99 -8.82 -13.55
CA GLY A 218 0.28 -8.42 -14.15
C GLY A 218 0.50 -6.91 -14.11
N ALA A 219 0.83 -6.32 -15.25
CA ALA A 219 1.14 -4.90 -15.34
C ALA A 219 0.00 -3.99 -14.85
N ASN A 220 -1.27 -4.38 -15.04
CA ASN A 220 -2.42 -3.60 -14.56
C ASN A 220 -2.52 -3.61 -13.03
N TYR A 221 -2.31 -4.78 -12.41
CA TYR A 221 -2.29 -4.90 -10.95
C TYR A 221 -1.11 -4.12 -10.35
N ILE A 222 0.08 -4.27 -10.91
CA ILE A 222 1.29 -3.54 -10.48
C ILE A 222 1.07 -2.03 -10.58
N ALA A 223 0.48 -1.55 -11.68
CA ALA A 223 0.19 -0.13 -11.87
C ALA A 223 -0.80 0.40 -10.81
N ALA A 224 -1.85 -0.37 -10.51
CA ALA A 224 -2.85 -0.01 -9.50
C ALA A 224 -2.25 0.01 -8.07
N VAL A 225 -1.35 -0.93 -7.75
CA VAL A 225 -0.64 -0.93 -6.46
C VAL A 225 0.30 0.27 -6.34
N LYS A 226 1.04 0.60 -7.40
CA LYS A 226 1.90 1.79 -7.43
C LYS A 226 1.09 3.09 -7.25
N ASP A 227 -0.05 3.21 -7.89
CA ASP A 227 -0.94 4.37 -7.75
C ASP A 227 -1.45 4.48 -6.30
N LEU A 228 -1.88 3.38 -5.68
CA LEU A 228 -2.31 3.38 -4.28
C LEU A 228 -1.16 3.74 -3.32
N VAL A 229 0.03 3.17 -3.51
CA VAL A 229 1.22 3.51 -2.72
C VAL A 229 1.51 5.01 -2.81
N ALA A 230 1.56 5.57 -4.01
CA ALA A 230 1.81 7.00 -4.22
C ALA A 230 0.76 7.91 -3.56
N ARG A 231 -0.53 7.50 -3.57
CA ARG A 231 -1.60 8.24 -2.87
C ARG A 231 -1.44 8.18 -1.36
N VAL A 232 -1.10 7.01 -0.81
CA VAL A 232 -0.84 6.86 0.63
C VAL A 232 0.29 7.79 1.06
N GLU A 233 1.38 7.83 0.30
CA GLU A 233 2.53 8.71 0.55
C GLU A 233 2.20 10.19 0.41
N ALA A 234 1.40 10.56 -0.59
CA ALA A 234 0.96 11.95 -0.79
C ALA A 234 0.16 12.50 0.41
N HIS A 235 -0.42 11.62 1.23
CA HIS A 235 -1.06 11.97 2.50
C HIS A 235 -0.13 11.79 3.72
N GLY A 236 1.18 11.64 3.52
CA GLY A 236 2.17 11.51 4.59
C GLY A 236 2.13 10.18 5.35
N MET A 237 1.47 9.17 4.80
CA MET A 237 1.33 7.85 5.42
C MET A 237 2.33 6.85 4.83
N THR A 238 2.88 5.98 5.68
CA THR A 238 3.77 4.88 5.27
C THR A 238 2.97 3.76 4.62
N PRO A 239 3.23 3.37 3.36
CA PRO A 239 2.64 2.19 2.77
C PRO A 239 3.40 0.93 3.20
N VAL A 240 2.69 -0.09 3.66
CA VAL A 240 3.23 -1.42 3.94
C VAL A 240 2.62 -2.38 2.93
N VAL A 241 3.37 -2.76 1.89
CA VAL A 241 2.92 -3.77 0.92
C VAL A 241 3.20 -5.16 1.48
N GLU A 242 2.22 -6.05 1.34
CA GLU A 242 2.24 -7.33 2.03
C GLU A 242 1.77 -8.46 1.11
N LEU A 243 2.40 -9.65 1.23
CA LEU A 243 1.93 -10.86 0.56
C LEU A 243 0.87 -11.55 1.41
N HIS A 244 -0.40 -11.45 1.02
CA HIS A 244 -1.52 -12.00 1.78
C HIS A 244 -1.83 -13.45 1.39
N TRP A 245 -2.00 -13.72 0.10
CA TRP A 245 -2.28 -15.05 -0.42
C TRP A 245 -1.26 -15.47 -1.47
N SER A 246 -0.74 -16.68 -1.31
CA SER A 246 0.24 -17.31 -2.20
C SER A 246 -0.31 -18.60 -2.84
N TYR A 247 0.39 -19.08 -3.83
CA TYR A 247 0.14 -20.36 -4.48
C TYR A 247 0.50 -21.52 -3.54
N GLY A 248 0.07 -22.74 -3.88
CA GLY A 248 0.41 -23.98 -3.19
C GLY A 248 -0.82 -24.74 -2.71
N GLN A 249 -0.93 -26.01 -3.10
CA GLN A 249 -2.05 -26.84 -2.67
C GLN A 249 -1.82 -27.37 -1.26
N TYR A 250 -2.71 -27.02 -0.35
CA TYR A 250 -2.71 -27.55 1.01
C TYR A 250 -4.13 -27.99 1.41
N THR A 251 -4.23 -29.26 1.86
CA THR A 251 -5.49 -29.88 2.27
C THR A 251 -5.41 -30.43 3.70
N GLY A 252 -4.37 -30.02 4.44
CA GLY A 252 -4.13 -30.47 5.81
C GLY A 252 -4.99 -29.74 6.84
N ASN A 253 -4.58 -29.83 8.09
CA ASN A 253 -5.28 -29.21 9.20
C ASN A 253 -5.31 -27.67 9.05
N SER A 254 -6.47 -27.08 9.28
CA SER A 254 -6.73 -25.64 9.17
C SER A 254 -6.62 -25.08 7.73
N ALA A 255 -6.69 -25.93 6.69
CA ALA A 255 -6.72 -25.47 5.30
C ALA A 255 -7.91 -24.54 5.04
N GLY A 256 -7.64 -23.32 4.56
CA GLY A 256 -8.68 -22.35 4.19
C GLY A 256 -9.38 -22.69 2.87
N CYS A 257 -8.67 -23.39 1.96
CA CYS A 257 -9.19 -23.88 0.69
C CYS A 257 -8.37 -25.10 0.22
N SER A 258 -8.89 -25.86 -0.75
CA SER A 258 -8.28 -27.09 -1.24
C SER A 258 -7.58 -26.96 -2.58
N ASP A 259 -7.68 -25.80 -3.25
CA ASP A 259 -7.02 -25.56 -4.52
C ASP A 259 -5.57 -25.09 -4.35
N ALA A 260 -4.82 -25.05 -5.46
CA ALA A 260 -3.44 -24.59 -5.46
C ALA A 260 -3.31 -23.07 -5.65
N HIS A 261 -4.37 -22.41 -6.15
CA HIS A 261 -4.32 -20.99 -6.44
C HIS A 261 -4.32 -20.12 -5.18
N ALA A 262 -3.89 -18.87 -5.33
CA ALA A 262 -3.83 -17.88 -4.28
C ALA A 262 -5.24 -17.32 -3.93
N THR A 263 -6.16 -18.22 -3.57
CA THR A 263 -7.57 -17.93 -3.26
C THR A 263 -7.89 -17.97 -1.76
N CYS A 264 -6.91 -18.34 -0.94
CA CYS A 264 -7.00 -18.35 0.53
C CYS A 264 -5.61 -18.39 1.15
N GLN A 265 -5.55 -18.16 2.47
CA GLN A 265 -4.31 -18.26 3.24
C GLN A 265 -3.74 -19.69 3.18
N LYS A 266 -2.46 -19.81 2.87
CA LYS A 266 -1.67 -21.05 2.89
C LYS A 266 -0.81 -21.13 4.16
N PRO A 267 -0.36 -22.34 4.59
CA PRO A 267 0.49 -22.45 5.79
C PRO A 267 1.83 -21.75 5.68
N MET A 268 2.40 -21.69 4.50
CA MET A 268 3.66 -21.02 4.17
C MET A 268 3.66 -20.57 2.70
N PRO A 269 4.47 -19.59 2.33
CA PRO A 269 4.66 -19.21 0.92
C PRO A 269 5.30 -20.35 0.12
N ASP A 270 5.03 -20.42 -1.17
CA ASP A 270 5.59 -21.42 -2.05
C ASP A 270 6.94 -20.99 -2.67
N MET A 271 7.80 -21.97 -2.97
CA MET A 271 9.09 -21.72 -3.63
C MET A 271 8.94 -21.46 -5.13
N GLN A 272 7.80 -21.79 -5.72
CA GLN A 272 7.62 -21.71 -7.17
C GLN A 272 7.47 -20.27 -7.65
N TYR A 273 6.73 -19.42 -6.94
CA TYR A 273 6.38 -18.08 -7.36
C TYR A 273 6.77 -16.98 -6.36
N THR A 274 6.70 -17.26 -5.06
CA THR A 274 6.90 -16.21 -4.04
C THR A 274 8.26 -15.52 -4.11
N PRO A 275 9.41 -16.20 -4.38
CA PRO A 275 10.68 -15.50 -4.56
C PRO A 275 10.67 -14.52 -5.75
N SER A 276 10.00 -14.88 -6.85
CA SER A 276 9.83 -14.02 -8.03
C SER A 276 8.90 -12.84 -7.73
N PHE A 277 7.82 -13.06 -6.98
CA PHE A 277 6.93 -12.01 -6.50
C PHE A 277 7.73 -10.96 -5.69
N TRP A 278 8.47 -11.38 -4.67
CA TRP A 278 9.23 -10.45 -3.83
C TRP A 278 10.37 -9.76 -4.56
N SER A 279 11.06 -10.45 -5.47
CA SER A 279 12.07 -9.81 -6.33
C SER A 279 11.46 -8.72 -7.22
N SER A 280 10.24 -8.94 -7.73
CA SER A 280 9.52 -7.96 -8.54
C SER A 280 9.00 -6.79 -7.71
N VAL A 281 8.37 -7.04 -6.56
CA VAL A 281 7.87 -6.01 -5.63
C VAL A 281 9.04 -5.15 -5.15
N ALA A 282 10.12 -5.79 -4.68
CA ALA A 282 11.30 -5.08 -4.20
C ALA A 282 11.98 -4.26 -5.30
N SER A 283 12.09 -4.78 -6.53
CA SER A 283 12.62 -4.02 -7.66
C SER A 283 11.76 -2.80 -8.01
N THR A 284 10.45 -2.90 -7.79
CA THR A 284 9.50 -1.81 -8.05
C THR A 284 9.66 -0.66 -7.04
N PHE A 285 9.93 -0.98 -5.77
CA PHE A 285 9.92 0.00 -4.67
C PHE A 285 11.29 0.20 -3.98
N LYS A 286 12.38 -0.42 -4.45
CA LYS A 286 13.70 -0.37 -3.77
C LYS A 286 14.27 1.05 -3.60
N ASP A 287 13.91 1.97 -4.49
CA ASP A 287 14.39 3.35 -4.48
C ASP A 287 13.49 4.26 -3.63
N ASP A 288 12.38 3.73 -3.11
CA ASP A 288 11.45 4.39 -2.23
C ASP A 288 11.50 3.77 -0.83
N GLN A 289 12.27 4.39 0.05
CA GLN A 289 12.53 3.88 1.40
C GLN A 289 11.37 4.16 2.39
N ALA A 290 10.30 4.84 1.97
CA ALA A 290 9.07 4.97 2.75
C ALA A 290 8.19 3.71 2.68
N VAL A 291 8.32 2.93 1.60
CA VAL A 291 7.60 1.66 1.44
C VAL A 291 8.22 0.58 2.33
N ALA A 292 7.42 -0.06 3.16
CA ALA A 292 7.81 -1.24 3.93
C ALA A 292 7.24 -2.53 3.30
N PHE A 293 7.90 -3.65 3.53
CA PHE A 293 7.53 -4.97 3.02
C PHE A 293 7.16 -5.90 4.18
N ASP A 294 5.97 -6.49 4.16
CA ASP A 294 5.55 -7.51 5.11
C ASP A 294 5.53 -8.86 4.40
N LEU A 295 6.44 -9.75 4.80
CA LEU A 295 6.87 -10.91 4.01
C LEU A 295 5.74 -11.88 3.68
N PHE A 296 4.87 -12.16 4.65
CA PHE A 296 3.76 -13.08 4.47
C PHE A 296 2.75 -12.91 5.60
N ASN A 297 1.48 -12.80 5.25
CA ASN A 297 0.39 -12.46 6.14
C ASN A 297 0.37 -13.28 7.43
N GLU A 298 0.04 -14.56 7.33
CA GLU A 298 -0.27 -15.39 8.49
C GLU A 298 0.31 -16.79 8.36
N PRO A 299 1.63 -17.00 8.60
CA PRO A 299 2.23 -18.32 8.60
C PRO A 299 1.61 -19.23 9.66
N TYR A 300 1.25 -20.48 9.28
CA TYR A 300 0.76 -21.48 10.23
C TYR A 300 1.32 -22.90 9.98
N PRO A 301 2.64 -23.07 9.73
CA PRO A 301 3.23 -24.39 9.53
C PRO A 301 3.14 -25.26 10.79
N ASP A 302 2.90 -24.69 11.95
CA ASP A 302 2.59 -25.38 13.21
C ASP A 302 1.31 -26.24 13.13
N ARG A 303 0.40 -25.97 12.20
CA ARG A 303 -0.77 -26.80 11.94
C ARG A 303 -0.49 -27.98 11.03
N ALA A 304 0.59 -27.92 10.27
CA ALA A 304 1.01 -28.95 9.33
C ALA A 304 2.07 -29.90 9.93
N THR A 305 3.02 -29.34 10.68
CA THR A 305 4.16 -30.08 11.23
C THR A 305 3.81 -30.77 12.56
N SER A 306 4.63 -31.73 12.96
CA SER A 306 4.40 -32.51 14.18
C SER A 306 5.01 -31.91 15.47
N THR A 307 5.95 -30.97 15.32
CA THR A 307 6.60 -30.31 16.45
C THR A 307 6.83 -28.83 16.20
N THR A 308 6.85 -28.04 17.26
CA THR A 308 7.14 -26.61 17.21
C THR A 308 8.51 -26.30 16.57
N THR A 309 9.51 -27.14 16.84
CA THR A 309 10.85 -27.02 16.22
C THR A 309 10.78 -27.18 14.71
N GLN A 310 10.06 -28.19 14.21
CA GLN A 310 9.87 -28.37 12.78
C GLN A 310 9.11 -27.19 12.15
N ALA A 311 8.12 -26.65 12.87
CA ALA A 311 7.37 -25.48 12.40
C ALA A 311 8.28 -24.25 12.24
N TRP A 312 9.10 -23.94 13.25
CA TRP A 312 10.04 -22.81 13.18
C TRP A 312 11.16 -23.01 12.17
N GLN A 313 11.65 -24.25 11.97
CA GLN A 313 12.61 -24.57 10.91
C GLN A 313 12.00 -24.38 9.53
N CYS A 314 10.77 -24.91 9.31
CA CYS A 314 10.02 -24.69 8.08
C CYS A 314 9.78 -23.19 7.83
N TRP A 315 9.40 -22.45 8.85
CA TRP A 315 9.17 -21.01 8.77
C TRP A 315 10.42 -20.25 8.33
N ARG A 316 11.59 -20.57 8.90
CA ARG A 316 12.83 -19.88 8.56
C ARG A 316 13.45 -20.38 7.26
N ASP A 317 13.61 -21.71 7.15
CA ASP A 317 14.50 -22.33 6.14
C ASP A 317 13.73 -22.80 4.89
N GLY A 318 12.41 -22.98 4.98
CA GLY A 318 11.63 -23.51 3.86
C GLY A 318 11.98 -24.94 3.44
N GLY A 319 11.97 -25.18 2.13
CA GLY A 319 12.24 -26.48 1.53
C GLY A 319 11.08 -27.46 1.68
N THR A 320 11.38 -28.75 1.80
CA THR A 320 10.37 -29.79 2.04
C THR A 320 9.96 -29.78 3.52
N CYS A 321 8.80 -29.23 3.81
CA CYS A 321 8.25 -29.16 5.17
C CYS A 321 7.29 -30.32 5.46
N PRO A 322 7.41 -31.01 6.62
CA PRO A 322 6.49 -32.07 6.98
C PRO A 322 5.04 -31.60 6.98
N GLY A 323 4.15 -32.34 6.31
CA GLY A 323 2.73 -32.05 6.23
C GLY A 323 2.32 -30.98 5.21
N ILE A 324 3.26 -30.32 4.54
CA ILE A 324 3.02 -29.39 3.43
C ILE A 324 3.41 -30.08 2.12
N SER A 325 2.52 -30.07 1.13
CA SER A 325 2.67 -30.87 -0.10
C SER A 325 3.46 -30.17 -1.22
N TYR A 326 3.75 -28.89 -1.05
CA TYR A 326 4.57 -28.10 -1.98
C TYR A 326 5.90 -27.68 -1.32
N GLU A 327 6.87 -27.33 -2.12
CA GLU A 327 8.14 -26.79 -1.63
C GLU A 327 7.96 -25.38 -1.11
N VAL A 328 8.36 -25.15 0.11
CA VAL A 328 8.13 -23.91 0.86
C VAL A 328 9.28 -22.95 0.63
N ALA A 329 8.97 -21.67 0.38
CA ALA A 329 9.92 -20.58 0.53
C ALA A 329 9.93 -20.14 2.00
N GLY A 330 11.06 -20.34 2.69
CA GLY A 330 11.23 -19.87 4.06
C GLY A 330 11.38 -18.35 4.14
N MET A 331 11.21 -17.77 5.32
CA MET A 331 11.37 -16.31 5.49
C MET A 331 12.78 -15.85 5.12
N GLN A 332 13.80 -16.72 5.21
CA GLN A 332 15.15 -16.39 4.74
C GLN A 332 15.19 -16.26 3.21
N ASP A 333 14.53 -17.15 2.47
CA ASP A 333 14.47 -17.08 1.01
C ASP A 333 13.80 -15.78 0.54
N LEU A 334 12.77 -15.32 1.28
CA LEU A 334 12.06 -14.06 0.97
C LEU A 334 12.94 -12.85 1.25
N VAL A 335 13.64 -12.82 2.39
CA VAL A 335 14.62 -11.76 2.69
C VAL A 335 15.70 -11.73 1.61
N ASP A 336 16.26 -12.87 1.25
CA ASP A 336 17.32 -12.97 0.23
C ASP A 336 16.82 -12.51 -1.14
N SER A 337 15.59 -12.84 -1.51
CA SER A 337 14.95 -12.40 -2.76
C SER A 337 14.80 -10.88 -2.81
N ILE A 338 14.39 -10.25 -1.72
CA ILE A 338 14.27 -8.79 -1.59
C ILE A 338 15.66 -8.14 -1.66
N ARG A 339 16.60 -8.60 -0.82
CA ARG A 339 17.93 -7.99 -0.70
C ARG A 339 18.79 -8.22 -1.94
N GLY A 340 18.55 -9.31 -2.68
CA GLY A 340 19.17 -9.59 -3.97
C GLY A 340 18.88 -8.52 -5.05
N THR A 341 17.81 -7.76 -4.92
CA THR A 341 17.49 -6.61 -5.80
C THR A 341 18.25 -5.33 -5.46
N GLY A 342 18.92 -5.30 -4.32
CA GLY A 342 19.55 -4.10 -3.75
C GLY A 342 18.62 -3.27 -2.87
N ALA A 343 17.35 -3.69 -2.66
CA ALA A 343 16.40 -3.01 -1.78
C ALA A 343 16.88 -3.00 -0.33
N LYS A 344 16.73 -1.86 0.35
CA LYS A 344 17.07 -1.64 1.76
C LYS A 344 15.85 -1.34 2.61
N ASN A 345 14.66 -1.34 2.03
CA ASN A 345 13.38 -1.10 2.69
C ASN A 345 13.21 -1.88 3.98
N LEU A 346 12.45 -1.34 4.92
CA LEU A 346 12.04 -2.05 6.12
C LEU A 346 11.31 -3.34 5.75
N ILE A 347 11.70 -4.46 6.38
CA ILE A 347 11.01 -5.74 6.25
C ILE A 347 10.33 -6.08 7.57
N LEU A 348 9.09 -6.53 7.49
CA LEU A 348 8.31 -7.10 8.59
C LEU A 348 8.22 -8.62 8.39
N ALA A 349 8.36 -9.40 9.47
CA ALA A 349 8.22 -10.86 9.42
C ALA A 349 7.31 -11.33 10.57
N GLY A 350 6.15 -11.86 10.24
CA GLY A 350 5.21 -12.48 11.17
C GLY A 350 5.73 -13.79 11.74
N GLY A 351 5.23 -14.20 12.90
CA GLY A 351 5.59 -15.47 13.53
C GLY A 351 4.69 -16.64 13.10
N LEU A 352 4.64 -17.68 13.93
CA LEU A 352 3.77 -18.85 13.71
C LEU A 352 2.31 -18.57 14.15
N ALA A 353 1.48 -19.59 14.01
CA ALA A 353 0.09 -19.62 14.50
C ALA A 353 -0.71 -18.39 14.01
N TYR A 354 -0.66 -18.13 12.71
CA TYR A 354 -1.31 -16.95 12.09
C TYR A 354 -0.71 -15.63 12.61
N SER A 355 0.63 -15.55 12.63
CA SER A 355 1.40 -14.41 13.17
C SER A 355 1.12 -14.09 14.65
N ASN A 356 0.48 -15.05 15.40
CA ASN A 356 0.12 -14.87 16.81
C ASN A 356 1.12 -15.52 17.81
N ASP A 357 2.19 -16.20 17.32
CA ASP A 357 3.23 -16.77 18.17
C ASP A 357 4.62 -16.23 17.78
N LEU A 358 5.23 -15.46 18.67
CA LEU A 358 6.60 -14.97 18.56
C LEU A 358 7.56 -15.62 19.57
N SER A 359 7.16 -16.71 20.23
CA SER A 359 7.90 -17.30 21.35
C SER A 359 9.34 -17.71 21.02
N GLN A 360 9.63 -18.08 19.77
CA GLN A 360 10.98 -18.43 19.31
C GLN A 360 11.46 -17.54 18.13
N TRP A 361 10.77 -16.45 17.86
CA TRP A 361 11.08 -15.58 16.74
C TRP A 361 12.54 -15.10 16.76
N LEU A 362 13.06 -14.68 17.92
CA LEU A 362 14.45 -14.23 18.05
C LEU A 362 15.48 -15.34 17.78
N THR A 363 15.12 -16.59 18.04
CA THR A 363 15.98 -17.77 17.78
C THR A 363 16.05 -18.09 16.29
N TYR A 364 14.91 -17.95 15.60
CA TYR A 364 14.76 -18.35 14.21
C TYR A 364 14.71 -17.17 13.23
N LYS A 365 14.75 -15.93 13.68
CA LYS A 365 14.66 -14.77 12.78
C LYS A 365 15.61 -14.89 11.60
N PRO A 366 15.20 -14.54 10.37
CA PRO A 366 16.07 -14.56 9.22
C PRO A 366 17.24 -13.57 9.39
N ALA A 367 18.35 -13.87 8.77
CA ALA A 367 19.47 -12.94 8.68
C ALA A 367 19.17 -11.88 7.63
N ASP A 368 19.25 -10.63 8.00
CA ASP A 368 19.14 -9.50 7.08
C ASP A 368 20.47 -8.74 7.04
N PRO A 369 21.20 -8.72 5.90
CA PRO A 369 22.49 -8.04 5.80
C PRO A 369 22.41 -6.53 5.98
N THR A 370 21.22 -5.93 5.81
CA THR A 370 21.00 -4.49 6.02
C THR A 370 20.62 -4.16 7.46
N GLY A 371 20.24 -5.17 8.26
CA GLY A 371 19.73 -4.97 9.61
C GLY A 371 18.38 -4.26 9.69
N ASN A 372 17.63 -4.17 8.59
CA ASN A 372 16.37 -3.44 8.52
C ASN A 372 15.16 -4.39 8.57
N LEU A 373 15.14 -5.25 9.61
CA LEU A 373 14.10 -6.25 9.85
C LEU A 373 13.40 -6.00 11.18
N ALA A 374 12.07 -6.06 11.19
CA ALA A 374 11.20 -5.97 12.36
C ALA A 374 10.32 -7.21 12.50
N ALA A 375 9.86 -7.50 13.70
CA ALA A 375 8.88 -8.55 13.96
C ALA A 375 7.46 -8.03 13.68
N ALA A 376 6.63 -8.88 13.04
CA ALA A 376 5.20 -8.63 12.87
C ALA A 376 4.37 -9.58 13.76
N TYR A 377 3.18 -9.10 14.17
CA TYR A 377 2.27 -9.83 15.05
C TYR A 377 0.82 -9.55 14.67
N HIS A 378 -0.04 -10.56 14.78
CA HIS A 378 -1.48 -10.41 14.60
C HIS A 378 -2.22 -10.82 15.87
N VAL A 379 -3.27 -10.08 16.24
CA VAL A 379 -4.08 -10.44 17.40
C VAL A 379 -5.54 -10.07 17.25
N TYR A 380 -6.37 -11.08 17.50
CA TYR A 380 -7.82 -10.99 17.59
C TYR A 380 -8.28 -11.57 18.91
N ASN A 381 -9.49 -11.18 19.38
CA ASN A 381 -10.06 -11.65 20.64
C ASN A 381 -10.23 -13.18 20.72
N PHE A 382 -10.19 -13.89 19.59
CA PHE A 382 -10.29 -15.36 19.50
C PHE A 382 -8.96 -16.07 19.33
N ASN A 383 -7.83 -15.37 19.25
CA ASN A 383 -6.50 -15.98 19.14
C ASN A 383 -6.06 -16.64 20.46
N THR A 384 -5.11 -17.55 20.36
CA THR A 384 -4.54 -18.22 21.55
C THR A 384 -3.79 -17.26 22.45
N CYS A 385 -3.00 -16.34 21.85
CA CYS A 385 -2.25 -15.30 22.58
C CYS A 385 -3.03 -13.98 22.53
N ALA A 386 -4.18 -13.93 23.19
CA ALA A 386 -5.09 -12.78 23.24
C ALA A 386 -5.20 -12.18 24.65
N SER A 387 -4.15 -12.27 25.47
CA SER A 387 -4.16 -11.74 26.82
C SER A 387 -2.86 -11.04 27.18
N GLU A 388 -2.94 -10.07 28.07
CA GLU A 388 -1.77 -9.30 28.53
C GLU A 388 -0.69 -10.22 29.14
N SER A 389 -1.06 -11.28 29.84
CA SER A 389 -0.12 -12.27 30.37
C SER A 389 0.67 -12.96 29.26
N CYS A 390 -0.01 -13.34 28.15
CA CYS A 390 0.67 -13.91 27.00
C CYS A 390 1.58 -12.88 26.31
N TRP A 391 1.09 -11.66 26.10
CA TRP A 391 1.90 -10.61 25.47
C TRP A 391 3.15 -10.28 26.28
N ASN A 392 3.04 -10.24 27.61
CA ASN A 392 4.19 -10.00 28.49
C ASN A 392 5.22 -11.14 28.43
N SER A 393 4.79 -12.38 28.22
CA SER A 393 5.70 -13.54 28.15
C SER A 393 6.29 -13.79 26.77
N THR A 394 5.59 -13.44 25.68
CA THR A 394 6.00 -13.78 24.30
C THR A 394 6.41 -12.57 23.47
N LEU A 395 5.71 -11.43 23.58
CA LEU A 395 6.00 -10.24 22.78
C LEU A 395 7.00 -9.29 23.43
N ALA A 396 6.87 -9.06 24.75
CA ALA A 396 7.74 -8.10 25.44
C ALA A 396 9.24 -8.45 25.31
N PRO A 397 9.68 -9.73 25.37
CA PRO A 397 11.09 -10.08 25.12
C PRO A 397 11.57 -9.79 23.69
N VAL A 398 10.70 -9.90 22.69
CA VAL A 398 10.97 -9.55 21.28
C VAL A 398 11.07 -8.04 21.15
N ALA A 399 10.06 -7.30 21.63
CA ALA A 399 10.01 -5.85 21.58
C ALA A 399 11.16 -5.15 22.32
N ALA A 400 11.78 -5.83 23.29
CA ALA A 400 12.96 -5.32 23.98
C ALA A 400 14.24 -5.34 23.11
N GLN A 401 14.27 -6.12 22.02
CA GLN A 401 15.45 -6.34 21.19
C GLN A 401 15.32 -5.86 19.76
N ILE A 402 14.11 -5.85 19.22
CA ILE A 402 13.83 -5.51 17.82
C ILE A 402 12.49 -4.74 17.74
N PRO A 403 12.26 -3.88 16.73
CA PRO A 403 10.96 -3.27 16.54
C PRO A 403 9.87 -4.32 16.36
N LEU A 404 8.73 -4.09 16.99
CA LEU A 404 7.54 -4.94 16.89
C LEU A 404 6.36 -4.13 16.33
N VAL A 405 5.73 -4.68 15.29
CA VAL A 405 4.55 -4.10 14.65
C VAL A 405 3.41 -5.11 14.73
N ALA A 406 2.28 -4.76 15.34
CA ALA A 406 1.06 -5.54 15.13
C ALA A 406 0.49 -5.18 13.76
N GLY A 407 0.76 -6.02 12.75
CA GLY A 407 0.27 -5.86 11.38
C GLY A 407 -1.25 -5.92 11.30
N GLU A 408 -1.88 -6.66 12.23
CA GLU A 408 -3.33 -6.70 12.39
C GLU A 408 -3.72 -6.75 13.86
N ILE A 409 -4.65 -5.88 14.23
CA ILE A 409 -5.41 -5.97 15.49
C ILE A 409 -6.89 -5.92 15.17
N GLY A 410 -7.70 -6.76 15.82
CA GLY A 410 -9.13 -6.78 15.57
C GLY A 410 -9.97 -7.55 16.61
N GLU A 411 -11.29 -7.42 16.52
CA GLU A 411 -12.26 -8.23 17.27
C GLU A 411 -13.54 -8.41 16.48
N ASN A 412 -14.21 -9.54 16.69
CA ASN A 412 -15.43 -9.94 15.98
C ASN A 412 -16.73 -9.71 16.77
N THR A 413 -16.70 -8.81 17.75
CA THR A 413 -17.85 -8.54 18.63
C THR A 413 -18.64 -7.29 18.24
N CYS A 414 -18.21 -6.55 17.22
CA CYS A 414 -18.68 -5.20 16.89
C CYS A 414 -18.52 -4.19 18.04
N SER A 415 -17.76 -4.51 19.08
CA SER A 415 -17.28 -3.57 20.10
C SER A 415 -15.79 -3.29 19.86
N HIS A 416 -15.16 -2.53 20.73
CA HIS A 416 -13.71 -2.26 20.66
C HIS A 416 -12.97 -2.51 21.99
N ALA A 417 -13.65 -3.17 22.95
CA ALA A 417 -13.11 -3.34 24.29
C ALA A 417 -11.84 -4.20 24.31
N PHE A 418 -11.73 -5.22 23.44
CA PHE A 418 -10.52 -6.02 23.32
C PHE A 418 -9.41 -5.22 22.62
N VAL A 419 -9.74 -4.55 21.53
CA VAL A 419 -8.77 -3.74 20.78
C VAL A 419 -8.23 -2.59 21.63
N ASP A 420 -9.06 -1.97 22.48
CA ASP A 420 -8.59 -0.94 23.43
C ASP A 420 -7.54 -1.48 24.41
N GLN A 421 -7.67 -2.74 24.87
CA GLN A 421 -6.65 -3.39 25.72
C GLN A 421 -5.36 -3.64 24.95
N VAL A 422 -5.46 -4.11 23.71
CA VAL A 422 -4.30 -4.31 22.82
C VAL A 422 -3.58 -2.98 22.60
N ILE A 423 -4.29 -1.97 22.15
CA ILE A 423 -3.77 -0.62 21.88
C ILE A 423 -3.05 -0.08 23.14
N LYS A 424 -3.69 -0.17 24.30
CA LYS A 424 -3.08 0.28 25.54
C LYS A 424 -1.75 -0.43 25.84
N TRP A 425 -1.70 -1.75 25.66
CA TRP A 425 -0.48 -2.52 25.91
C TRP A 425 0.66 -2.12 24.96
N PHE A 426 0.34 -1.86 23.68
CA PHE A 426 1.29 -1.41 22.66
C PHE A 426 1.75 0.03 22.92
N ASP A 427 0.84 0.94 23.30
CA ASP A 427 1.17 2.32 23.61
C ASP A 427 2.08 2.48 24.82
N ASP A 428 1.80 1.73 25.90
CA ASP A 428 2.63 1.70 27.12
C ASP A 428 4.11 1.32 26.80
N ARG A 429 4.36 0.77 25.59
CA ARG A 429 5.69 0.31 25.12
C ARG A 429 6.19 1.02 23.87
N ASN A 430 5.48 2.05 23.40
CA ASN A 430 5.80 2.76 22.16
C ASN A 430 5.87 1.84 20.93
N LEU A 431 5.03 0.82 20.83
CA LEU A 431 4.97 -0.15 19.73
C LEU A 431 3.93 0.26 18.67
N SER A 432 4.05 -0.34 17.50
CA SER A 432 3.24 -0.06 16.31
C SER A 432 2.06 -1.03 16.17
N TYR A 433 0.92 -0.56 15.63
CA TYR A 433 -0.25 -1.41 15.36
C TYR A 433 -1.12 -0.87 14.23
N LEU A 434 -1.77 -1.78 13.49
CA LEU A 434 -2.65 -1.50 12.36
C LEU A 434 -3.97 -2.23 12.55
N GLY A 435 -5.08 -1.50 12.51
CA GLY A 435 -6.42 -2.09 12.65
C GLY A 435 -6.85 -2.85 11.40
N TRP A 436 -7.39 -4.03 11.55
CA TRP A 436 -8.09 -4.76 10.51
C TRP A 436 -9.58 -4.43 10.60
N THR A 437 -10.30 -3.95 9.56
CA THR A 437 -9.81 -3.55 8.24
C THR A 437 -10.60 -2.33 7.75
N TRP A 438 -9.98 -1.47 6.96
CA TRP A 438 -10.64 -0.35 6.27
C TRP A 438 -11.46 -0.87 5.09
N ASN A 439 -12.65 -1.34 5.40
CA ASN A 439 -13.61 -1.91 4.48
C ASN A 439 -15.02 -1.75 5.06
N THR A 440 -16.06 -1.92 4.23
CA THR A 440 -17.47 -1.76 4.60
C THR A 440 -18.21 -3.09 4.80
N TRP A 441 -17.48 -4.16 5.09
CA TRP A 441 -18.06 -5.46 5.46
C TRP A 441 -18.76 -5.40 6.81
N ASP A 442 -19.24 -6.54 7.27
CA ASP A 442 -19.81 -6.67 8.61
C ASP A 442 -18.74 -6.55 9.70
N CYS A 443 -19.03 -5.82 10.78
CA CYS A 443 -18.12 -5.68 11.92
C CYS A 443 -17.96 -6.96 12.74
N SER A 444 -18.84 -7.96 12.59
CA SER A 444 -18.79 -9.23 13.33
C SER A 444 -18.03 -10.34 12.59
N SER A 445 -18.15 -10.42 11.26
CA SER A 445 -17.52 -11.47 10.44
C SER A 445 -16.23 -11.03 9.80
N GLY A 446 -16.06 -9.76 9.51
CA GLY A 446 -14.91 -9.20 8.81
C GLY A 446 -14.26 -8.00 9.49
N PRO A 447 -14.19 -7.88 10.82
CA PRO A 447 -14.01 -6.71 11.70
C PRO A 447 -13.82 -5.37 10.97
N SER A 448 -14.87 -4.90 10.29
CA SER A 448 -14.78 -3.69 9.47
C SER A 448 -14.76 -2.43 10.33
N LEU A 449 -13.76 -1.58 10.08
CA LEU A 449 -13.58 -0.31 10.78
C LEU A 449 -14.58 0.76 10.35
N ILE A 450 -15.04 0.71 9.09
CA ILE A 450 -15.91 1.72 8.50
C ILE A 450 -17.21 1.12 7.98
N SER A 451 -18.26 1.92 7.98
CA SER A 451 -19.54 1.61 7.33
C SER A 451 -19.69 2.29 5.97
N ASN A 452 -18.82 3.25 5.67
CA ASN A 452 -18.74 3.97 4.39
C ASN A 452 -17.30 4.43 4.16
N TYR A 453 -16.83 4.41 2.91
CA TYR A 453 -15.48 4.81 2.52
C TYR A 453 -15.18 6.32 2.69
N ASP A 454 -16.15 7.12 3.10
CA ASP A 454 -15.93 8.49 3.58
C ASP A 454 -15.30 8.56 4.99
N GLY A 455 -14.99 7.40 5.58
CA GLY A 455 -14.42 7.29 6.92
C GLY A 455 -15.45 7.27 8.05
N THR A 456 -16.76 7.11 7.74
CA THR A 456 -17.79 6.89 8.79
C THR A 456 -17.51 5.57 9.52
N PRO A 457 -17.19 5.59 10.84
CA PRO A 457 -16.81 4.38 11.55
C PRO A 457 -18.00 3.46 11.84
N THR A 458 -17.71 2.17 11.97
CA THR A 458 -18.57 1.23 12.67
C THR A 458 -18.45 1.42 14.19
N SER A 459 -19.27 0.74 14.97
CA SER A 459 -19.10 0.72 16.43
C SER A 459 -17.74 0.17 16.88
N TYR A 460 -17.18 -0.79 16.14
CA TYR A 460 -15.82 -1.27 16.31
C TYR A 460 -14.79 -0.19 15.94
N GLY A 461 -14.93 0.45 14.79
CA GLY A 461 -13.97 1.44 14.28
C GLY A 461 -13.89 2.73 15.10
N ILE A 462 -14.92 3.07 15.89
CA ILE A 462 -14.92 4.24 16.78
C ILE A 462 -13.71 4.20 17.74
N GLY A 463 -13.42 3.04 18.34
CA GLY A 463 -12.30 2.91 19.29
C GLY A 463 -10.97 3.27 18.66
N LEU A 464 -10.62 2.67 17.54
CA LEU A 464 -9.36 2.97 16.84
C LEU A 464 -9.30 4.41 16.34
N ARG A 465 -10.39 4.93 15.71
CA ARG A 465 -10.44 6.31 15.20
C ARG A 465 -10.18 7.33 16.29
N ASP A 466 -10.91 7.24 17.39
CA ASP A 466 -10.85 8.22 18.48
C ASP A 466 -9.49 8.16 19.17
N HIS A 467 -8.92 6.96 19.25
CA HIS A 467 -7.59 6.76 19.79
C HIS A 467 -6.48 7.38 18.90
N LEU A 468 -6.48 7.12 17.60
CA LEU A 468 -5.52 7.71 16.65
C LEU A 468 -5.60 9.24 16.66
N ARG A 469 -6.81 9.81 16.73
CA ARG A 469 -7.01 11.26 16.84
C ARG A 469 -6.50 11.82 18.17
N ALA A 470 -6.59 11.09 19.26
CA ALA A 470 -6.07 11.53 20.55
C ALA A 470 -4.54 11.54 20.60
N LEU A 471 -3.88 10.62 19.86
CA LEU A 471 -2.41 10.54 19.81
C LEU A 471 -1.78 11.55 18.86
N ASN A 472 -2.41 11.83 17.73
CA ASN A 472 -1.82 12.55 16.60
C ASN A 472 -2.62 13.82 16.23
N GLY A 473 -3.60 14.20 17.04
CA GLY A 473 -4.50 15.34 16.82
C GLY A 473 -4.03 16.67 17.35
#